data_426342e77b9f4cd6e3cc55d236ad4799
#
_entry.id   426342e77b9f4cd6e3cc55d236ad4799
#
_cell.length_a   1.000
_cell.length_b   1.000
_cell.length_c   1.000
_cell.angle_alpha   90.00
_cell.angle_beta   90.00
_cell.angle_gamma   90.00
#
_symmetry.space_group_name_H-M   'P 1'
#
loop_
_entity.id
_entity.type
_entity.pdbx_description
1 polymer ?
#
loop_
_entity_poly.entity_id
_entity_poly.type
_entity_poly.pdbx_seq_one_letter_code
_entity_poly.pdbx_strand_id
1 'polypeptide(L)'
;MWLRFSLFDVRVVAHYLGVLVSFFTIALAVPLVVAIAMQEWEPASRYLLAVGISLIVGSGLRLLCVQPGKLTHQQALAVTGLSWIVLAFVASVPLALSGHYGSYLDSLMEAVSGLTTTGVTLVIDLEHLSTADNMWRFVMHLIGGLGLIVVALSLGLLGKATSGLYSSEGRSEHVLPNIVNTVRLISRISLTAIAVAAVILFVMCVLSGMEPVRAFFHSLWISISGFITGGFAPTSQSIGYYHSFALEIVCMVLMLLGAINFSLYVKTQRGETDSFFRDLEIRTGAIWLIVATITLMASTCASGGFSDLMALLRRGVFMVVAAATTTGFQNVTNNQLTTVFSSGAFLIIAMCMAIGGSSGSTAGGIKLSRIGLIAKSMVSTIKETLSPSTARVSVRYYHLGRKVLTTDAAKSAMNVSALFVVTYLIGSLAGIAHGYDAISSIFESVAMASNGGLSSGIVSRGMPPTLEAVYILEMWAGRLEFVTLLALVVKVVVSIAPRRKAVRS
;
A
#
# COMPACT_ATOMS: atom_id res chain seq x y z
N MET A 1 -22.12 -12.53 22.28
CA MET A 1 -22.41 -13.59 21.29
C MET A 1 -21.97 -13.10 19.91
N TRP A 2 -21.08 -13.82 19.21
CA TRP A 2 -20.60 -13.40 17.89
C TRP A 2 -21.72 -13.54 16.86
N LEU A 3 -22.03 -12.47 16.11
CA LEU A 3 -23.04 -12.51 15.06
C LEU A 3 -22.50 -13.31 13.85
N ARG A 4 -23.25 -14.31 13.42
CA ARG A 4 -22.91 -15.17 12.27
C ARG A 4 -23.44 -14.52 10.97
N PHE A 5 -22.79 -14.84 9.86
CA PHE A 5 -23.34 -14.53 8.54
C PHE A 5 -24.56 -15.43 8.27
N SER A 6 -25.64 -14.83 7.82
CA SER A 6 -26.77 -15.52 7.21
C SER A 6 -26.51 -15.76 5.72
N LEU A 7 -27.24 -16.68 5.11
CA LEU A 7 -27.22 -16.85 3.65
C LEU A 7 -27.59 -15.56 2.90
N PHE A 8 -28.48 -14.76 3.50
CA PHE A 8 -28.84 -13.46 2.94
C PHE A 8 -27.65 -12.49 2.99
N ASP A 9 -26.89 -12.43 4.09
CA ASP A 9 -25.69 -11.61 4.18
C ASP A 9 -24.66 -11.97 3.11
N VAL A 10 -24.45 -13.28 2.86
CA VAL A 10 -23.53 -13.74 1.82
C VAL A 10 -23.97 -13.27 0.42
N ARG A 11 -25.27 -13.37 0.12
CA ARG A 11 -25.84 -12.90 -1.16
C ARG A 11 -25.69 -11.38 -1.31
N VAL A 12 -25.94 -10.62 -0.24
CA VAL A 12 -25.75 -9.17 -0.25
C VAL A 12 -24.27 -8.81 -0.48
N VAL A 13 -23.35 -9.44 0.23
CA VAL A 13 -21.92 -9.25 0.05
C VAL A 13 -21.51 -9.59 -1.40
N ALA A 14 -21.98 -10.72 -1.94
CA ALA A 14 -21.70 -11.12 -3.31
C ALA A 14 -22.21 -10.08 -4.34
N HIS A 15 -23.41 -9.55 -4.14
CA HIS A 15 -23.95 -8.50 -5.01
C HIS A 15 -23.04 -7.27 -5.05
N TYR A 16 -22.61 -6.77 -3.89
CA TYR A 16 -21.75 -5.59 -3.82
C TYR A 16 -20.35 -5.86 -4.37
N LEU A 17 -19.80 -7.06 -4.18
CA LEU A 17 -18.57 -7.49 -4.86
C LEU A 17 -18.76 -7.48 -6.38
N GLY A 18 -19.90 -7.97 -6.89
CA GLY A 18 -20.22 -7.92 -8.31
C GLY A 18 -20.30 -6.49 -8.86
N VAL A 19 -20.84 -5.54 -8.10
CA VAL A 19 -20.80 -4.12 -8.46
C VAL A 19 -19.36 -3.63 -8.58
N LEU A 20 -18.49 -3.97 -7.63
CA LEU A 20 -17.08 -3.57 -7.64
C LEU A 20 -16.34 -4.16 -8.85
N VAL A 21 -16.53 -5.43 -9.14
CA VAL A 21 -15.95 -6.09 -10.31
C VAL A 21 -16.42 -5.43 -11.61
N SER A 22 -17.72 -5.05 -11.70
CA SER A 22 -18.24 -4.33 -12.87
C SER A 22 -17.59 -2.95 -13.07
N PHE A 23 -17.28 -2.22 -11.99
CA PHE A 23 -16.50 -0.99 -12.09
C PHE A 23 -15.04 -1.24 -12.45
N PHE A 24 -14.45 -2.30 -11.93
CA PHE A 24 -13.08 -2.68 -12.24
C PHE A 24 -12.87 -3.01 -13.72
N THR A 25 -13.94 -3.42 -14.41
CA THR A 25 -13.93 -3.62 -15.87
C THR A 25 -13.54 -2.33 -16.62
N ILE A 26 -13.94 -1.17 -16.12
CA ILE A 26 -13.55 0.14 -16.72
C ILE A 26 -12.03 0.32 -16.65
N ALA A 27 -11.42 -0.12 -15.56
CA ALA A 27 -9.97 -0.07 -15.41
C ALA A 27 -9.23 -1.00 -16.38
N LEU A 28 -9.77 -2.21 -16.61
CA LEU A 28 -9.25 -3.16 -17.61
C LEU A 28 -9.36 -2.64 -19.06
N ALA A 29 -10.29 -1.73 -19.32
CA ALA A 29 -10.39 -1.08 -20.63
C ALA A 29 -9.22 -0.13 -20.91
N VAL A 30 -8.53 0.39 -19.89
CA VAL A 30 -7.38 1.31 -20.09
C VAL A 30 -6.22 0.62 -20.81
N PRO A 31 -5.65 -0.51 -20.31
CA PRO A 31 -4.60 -1.24 -21.04
C PRO A 31 -5.09 -1.77 -22.40
N LEU A 32 -6.38 -2.13 -22.56
CA LEU A 32 -6.94 -2.51 -23.86
C LEU A 32 -6.83 -1.37 -24.88
N VAL A 33 -7.21 -0.14 -24.49
CA VAL A 33 -7.10 1.04 -25.36
C VAL A 33 -5.64 1.31 -25.70
N VAL A 34 -4.73 1.21 -24.74
CA VAL A 34 -3.30 1.36 -24.96
C VAL A 34 -2.77 0.31 -25.92
N ALA A 35 -3.14 -0.97 -25.76
CA ALA A 35 -2.74 -2.05 -26.65
C ALA A 35 -3.18 -1.78 -28.11
N ILE A 36 -4.41 -1.33 -28.30
CA ILE A 36 -4.92 -0.97 -29.64
C ILE A 36 -4.16 0.22 -30.22
N ALA A 37 -3.92 1.26 -29.42
CA ALA A 37 -3.21 2.47 -29.86
C ALA A 37 -1.74 2.18 -30.24
N MET A 38 -1.09 1.25 -29.52
CA MET A 38 0.28 0.83 -29.77
C MET A 38 0.38 -0.33 -30.77
N GLN A 39 -0.75 -0.79 -31.34
CA GLN A 39 -0.86 -1.91 -32.28
C GLN A 39 -0.34 -3.26 -31.69
N GLU A 40 -0.42 -3.42 -30.38
CA GLU A 40 -0.07 -4.64 -29.66
C GLU A 40 -1.28 -5.60 -29.66
N TRP A 41 -1.54 -6.31 -30.77
CA TRP A 41 -2.76 -7.09 -30.98
C TRP A 41 -2.90 -8.31 -30.05
N GLU A 42 -1.79 -8.93 -29.69
CA GLU A 42 -1.79 -10.09 -28.78
C GLU A 42 -2.19 -9.63 -27.35
N PRO A 43 -1.57 -8.60 -26.72
CA PRO A 43 -2.07 -7.99 -25.49
C PRO A 43 -3.53 -7.51 -25.61
N ALA A 44 -3.92 -6.88 -26.72
CA ALA A 44 -5.29 -6.41 -26.91
C ALA A 44 -6.32 -7.55 -26.80
N SER A 45 -6.03 -8.71 -27.39
CA SER A 45 -6.91 -9.89 -27.28
C SER A 45 -7.04 -10.41 -25.86
N ARG A 46 -5.95 -10.44 -25.08
CA ARG A 46 -5.94 -10.85 -23.67
C ARG A 46 -6.75 -9.90 -22.78
N TYR A 47 -6.58 -8.58 -22.97
CA TYR A 47 -7.35 -7.58 -22.21
C TYR A 47 -8.81 -7.58 -22.60
N LEU A 48 -9.16 -7.82 -23.87
CA LEU A 48 -10.54 -7.99 -24.29
C LEU A 48 -11.21 -9.20 -23.62
N LEU A 49 -10.49 -10.33 -23.55
CA LEU A 49 -10.94 -11.52 -22.82
C LEU A 49 -11.13 -11.22 -21.32
N ALA A 50 -10.16 -10.52 -20.70
CA ALA A 50 -10.25 -10.15 -19.29
C ALA A 50 -11.45 -9.22 -19.00
N VAL A 51 -11.74 -8.27 -19.88
CA VAL A 51 -12.94 -7.43 -19.83
C VAL A 51 -14.20 -8.30 -19.89
N GLY A 52 -14.26 -9.26 -20.82
CA GLY A 52 -15.39 -10.20 -20.94
C GLY A 52 -15.60 -11.02 -19.67
N ILE A 53 -14.54 -11.63 -19.14
CA ILE A 53 -14.59 -12.41 -17.89
C ILE A 53 -15.03 -11.51 -16.71
N SER A 54 -14.50 -10.30 -16.60
CA SER A 54 -14.87 -9.37 -15.55
C SER A 54 -16.35 -8.98 -15.60
N LEU A 55 -16.91 -8.78 -16.80
CA LEU A 55 -18.33 -8.51 -16.99
C LEU A 55 -19.20 -9.71 -16.60
N ILE A 56 -18.80 -10.92 -16.97
CA ILE A 56 -19.53 -12.15 -16.63
C ILE A 56 -19.53 -12.37 -15.12
N VAL A 57 -18.36 -12.29 -14.47
CA VAL A 57 -18.23 -12.45 -13.02
C VAL A 57 -18.99 -11.36 -12.29
N GLY A 58 -18.81 -10.09 -12.69
CA GLY A 58 -19.50 -8.95 -12.08
C GLY A 58 -21.02 -9.06 -12.18
N SER A 59 -21.55 -9.40 -13.36
CA SER A 59 -22.98 -9.57 -13.58
C SER A 59 -23.52 -10.79 -12.83
N GLY A 60 -22.82 -11.92 -12.85
CA GLY A 60 -23.21 -13.15 -12.14
C GLY A 60 -23.32 -12.94 -10.63
N LEU A 61 -22.31 -12.27 -10.02
CA LEU A 61 -22.35 -11.94 -8.60
C LEU A 61 -23.50 -10.98 -8.24
N ARG A 62 -23.80 -10.00 -9.10
CA ARG A 62 -24.92 -9.07 -8.89
C ARG A 62 -26.28 -9.75 -8.90
N LEU A 63 -26.46 -10.77 -9.73
CA LEU A 63 -27.72 -11.52 -9.84
C LEU A 63 -28.02 -12.39 -8.60
N LEU A 64 -27.04 -12.65 -7.74
CA LEU A 64 -27.25 -13.41 -6.49
C LEU A 64 -28.16 -12.70 -5.49
N CYS A 65 -28.32 -11.37 -5.60
CA CYS A 65 -29.25 -10.59 -4.79
C CYS A 65 -29.80 -9.41 -5.59
N VAL A 66 -31.06 -9.47 -6.01
CA VAL A 66 -31.68 -8.44 -6.85
C VAL A 66 -32.00 -7.16 -6.06
N GLN A 67 -32.32 -7.29 -4.76
CA GLN A 67 -32.65 -6.16 -3.87
C GLN A 67 -31.81 -6.25 -2.58
N PRO A 68 -30.53 -5.83 -2.60
CA PRO A 68 -29.60 -6.02 -1.49
C PRO A 68 -29.91 -5.16 -0.27
N GLY A 69 -30.73 -4.10 -0.41
CA GLY A 69 -30.96 -3.13 0.66
C GLY A 69 -29.72 -2.30 1.01
N LYS A 70 -29.70 -1.69 2.22
CA LYS A 70 -28.54 -0.95 2.73
C LYS A 70 -27.56 -1.93 3.40
N LEU A 71 -26.26 -1.73 3.15
CA LEU A 71 -25.20 -2.48 3.83
C LEU A 71 -25.20 -2.24 5.34
N THR A 72 -25.21 -3.30 6.12
CA THR A 72 -24.86 -3.24 7.54
C THR A 72 -23.34 -3.03 7.68
N HIS A 73 -22.90 -2.51 8.84
CA HIS A 73 -21.47 -2.32 9.11
C HIS A 73 -20.64 -3.62 8.92
N GLN A 74 -21.20 -4.76 9.31
CA GLN A 74 -20.55 -6.07 9.18
C GLN A 74 -20.46 -6.56 7.73
N GLN A 75 -21.51 -6.34 6.93
CA GLN A 75 -21.49 -6.64 5.50
C GLN A 75 -20.48 -5.72 4.77
N ALA A 76 -20.43 -4.43 5.16
CA ALA A 76 -19.45 -3.49 4.64
C ALA A 76 -18.00 -3.93 4.89
N LEU A 77 -17.67 -4.38 6.11
CA LEU A 77 -16.36 -4.95 6.45
C LEU A 77 -16.04 -6.17 5.57
N ALA A 78 -17.02 -7.06 5.35
CA ALA A 78 -16.81 -8.23 4.51
C ALA A 78 -16.60 -7.86 3.03
N VAL A 79 -17.37 -6.92 2.49
CA VAL A 79 -17.18 -6.41 1.13
C VAL A 79 -15.79 -5.80 0.97
N THR A 80 -15.36 -4.95 1.91
CA THR A 80 -14.03 -4.34 1.87
C THR A 80 -12.92 -5.39 1.90
N GLY A 81 -12.98 -6.35 2.84
CA GLY A 81 -11.94 -7.37 2.96
C GLY A 81 -11.85 -8.29 1.75
N LEU A 82 -12.99 -8.78 1.25
CA LEU A 82 -13.04 -9.72 0.14
C LEU A 82 -12.83 -9.05 -1.23
N SER A 83 -13.10 -7.75 -1.35
CA SER A 83 -12.93 -7.05 -2.64
C SER A 83 -11.51 -7.15 -3.17
N TRP A 84 -10.50 -7.00 -2.32
CA TRP A 84 -9.09 -7.11 -2.70
C TRP A 84 -8.74 -8.47 -3.29
N ILE A 85 -9.24 -9.55 -2.68
CA ILE A 85 -9.03 -10.91 -3.15
C ILE A 85 -9.73 -11.11 -4.51
N VAL A 86 -11.02 -10.77 -4.58
CA VAL A 86 -11.82 -10.97 -5.80
C VAL A 86 -11.28 -10.14 -6.96
N LEU A 87 -10.90 -8.87 -6.71
CA LEU A 87 -10.31 -8.02 -7.73
C LEU A 87 -8.92 -8.51 -8.16
N ALA A 88 -8.11 -9.06 -7.25
CA ALA A 88 -6.81 -9.64 -7.59
C ALA A 88 -6.95 -10.86 -8.53
N PHE A 89 -7.93 -11.72 -8.29
CA PHE A 89 -8.22 -12.83 -9.20
C PHE A 89 -8.62 -12.35 -10.61
N VAL A 90 -9.43 -11.30 -10.70
CA VAL A 90 -9.80 -10.71 -12.00
C VAL A 90 -8.61 -10.01 -12.65
N ALA A 91 -7.82 -9.28 -11.87
CA ALA A 91 -6.64 -8.54 -12.33
C ALA A 91 -5.52 -9.46 -12.84
N SER A 92 -5.38 -10.66 -12.27
CA SER A 92 -4.34 -11.62 -12.66
C SER A 92 -4.63 -12.31 -14.00
N VAL A 93 -5.87 -12.31 -14.49
CA VAL A 93 -6.24 -13.02 -15.74
C VAL A 93 -5.39 -12.58 -16.94
N PRO A 94 -5.30 -11.29 -17.32
CA PRO A 94 -4.51 -10.89 -18.46
C PRO A 94 -3.00 -11.13 -18.25
N LEU A 95 -2.53 -11.06 -16.99
CA LEU A 95 -1.13 -11.32 -16.64
C LEU A 95 -0.79 -12.83 -16.80
N ALA A 96 -1.65 -13.70 -16.31
CA ALA A 96 -1.48 -15.15 -16.45
C ALA A 96 -1.40 -15.61 -17.90
N LEU A 97 -2.11 -14.94 -18.79
CA LEU A 97 -2.12 -15.23 -20.22
C LEU A 97 -0.93 -14.61 -20.98
N SER A 98 -0.12 -13.76 -20.32
CA SER A 98 0.97 -13.04 -20.99
C SER A 98 2.22 -13.90 -21.25
N GLY A 99 2.36 -15.05 -20.59
CA GLY A 99 3.54 -15.90 -20.68
C GLY A 99 4.78 -15.39 -19.94
N HIS A 100 4.71 -14.21 -19.31
CA HIS A 100 5.84 -13.64 -18.55
C HIS A 100 5.98 -14.23 -17.14
N TYR A 101 4.99 -14.96 -16.65
CA TYR A 101 4.95 -15.57 -15.32
C TYR A 101 5.13 -17.09 -15.38
N GLY A 102 5.78 -17.67 -14.38
CA GLY A 102 6.05 -19.10 -14.32
C GLY A 102 4.83 -19.94 -13.93
N SER A 103 3.91 -19.34 -13.15
CA SER A 103 2.69 -19.98 -12.66
C SER A 103 1.53 -18.99 -12.57
N TYR A 104 0.31 -19.51 -12.38
CA TYR A 104 -0.84 -18.65 -12.08
C TYR A 104 -0.68 -17.92 -10.75
N LEU A 105 -0.01 -18.54 -9.77
CA LEU A 105 0.24 -17.95 -8.46
C LEU A 105 1.14 -16.72 -8.59
N ASP A 106 2.20 -16.78 -9.43
CA ASP A 106 3.07 -15.62 -9.73
C ASP A 106 2.25 -14.44 -10.29
N SER A 107 1.32 -14.73 -11.21
CA SER A 107 0.43 -13.71 -11.78
C SER A 107 -0.52 -13.12 -10.75
N LEU A 108 -0.99 -13.95 -9.82
CA LEU A 108 -1.84 -13.51 -8.72
C LEU A 108 -1.04 -12.66 -7.72
N MET A 109 0.20 -13.06 -7.42
CA MET A 109 1.09 -12.27 -6.56
C MET A 109 1.39 -10.89 -7.15
N GLU A 110 1.69 -10.82 -8.46
CA GLU A 110 1.86 -9.55 -9.16
C GLU A 110 0.61 -8.67 -9.09
N ALA A 111 -0.58 -9.26 -9.30
CA ALA A 111 -1.85 -8.56 -9.20
C ALA A 111 -2.13 -8.07 -7.77
N VAL A 112 -1.86 -8.88 -6.75
CA VAL A 112 -1.98 -8.47 -5.34
C VAL A 112 -0.97 -7.37 -5.04
N SER A 113 0.30 -7.51 -5.44
CA SER A 113 1.34 -6.50 -5.28
C SER A 113 0.94 -5.17 -5.93
N GLY A 114 0.39 -5.22 -7.15
CA GLY A 114 -0.12 -4.04 -7.85
C GLY A 114 -1.27 -3.37 -7.12
N LEU A 115 -2.29 -4.12 -6.74
CA LEU A 115 -3.48 -3.59 -6.07
C LEU A 115 -3.18 -3.12 -4.64
N THR A 116 -2.36 -3.83 -3.88
CA THR A 116 -1.99 -3.43 -2.50
C THR A 116 -0.93 -2.32 -2.47
N THR A 117 -0.44 -1.88 -3.64
CA THR A 117 0.64 -0.90 -3.77
C THR A 117 1.93 -1.34 -3.06
N THR A 118 2.21 -2.64 -3.09
CA THR A 118 3.45 -3.18 -2.52
C THR A 118 4.62 -2.96 -3.48
N GLY A 119 4.43 -3.21 -4.79
CA GLY A 119 5.44 -2.89 -5.80
C GLY A 119 6.51 -3.96 -6.01
N VAL A 120 6.40 -5.11 -5.35
CA VAL A 120 7.28 -6.25 -5.65
C VAL A 120 6.82 -6.93 -6.94
N THR A 121 7.78 -7.36 -7.77
CA THR A 121 7.49 -7.96 -9.08
C THR A 121 8.21 -9.29 -9.26
N LEU A 122 7.55 -10.23 -9.93
CA LEU A 122 8.10 -11.52 -10.35
C LEU A 122 8.52 -11.53 -11.81
N VAL A 123 8.31 -10.43 -12.53
CA VAL A 123 8.77 -10.27 -13.92
C VAL A 123 10.26 -9.99 -13.93
N ILE A 124 11.01 -10.83 -14.66
CA ILE A 124 12.47 -10.71 -14.75
C ILE A 124 12.86 -9.62 -15.75
N ASP A 125 12.16 -9.56 -16.88
CA ASP A 125 12.46 -8.66 -17.99
C ASP A 125 11.31 -7.67 -18.19
N LEU A 126 11.39 -6.58 -17.44
CA LEU A 126 10.41 -5.50 -17.49
C LEU A 126 10.52 -4.65 -18.75
N GLU A 127 11.71 -4.60 -19.33
CA GLU A 127 12.00 -3.79 -20.50
C GLU A 127 11.31 -4.32 -21.77
N HIS A 128 11.05 -5.63 -21.83
CA HIS A 128 10.38 -6.29 -22.96
C HIS A 128 8.88 -6.58 -22.68
N LEU A 129 8.34 -6.14 -21.54
CA LEU A 129 6.89 -6.18 -21.35
C LEU A 129 6.19 -5.28 -22.35
N SER A 130 4.99 -5.72 -22.81
CA SER A 130 4.15 -4.88 -23.65
C SER A 130 3.79 -3.56 -22.93
N THR A 131 3.58 -2.51 -23.72
CA THR A 131 3.12 -1.22 -23.19
C THR A 131 1.80 -1.37 -22.43
N ALA A 132 0.92 -2.26 -22.90
CA ALA A 132 -0.35 -2.56 -22.26
C ALA A 132 -0.18 -3.27 -20.91
N ASP A 133 0.73 -4.26 -20.80
CA ASP A 133 0.98 -4.97 -19.55
C ASP A 133 1.61 -4.04 -18.51
N ASN A 134 2.57 -3.21 -18.91
CA ASN A 134 3.09 -2.16 -18.05
C ASN A 134 1.98 -1.18 -17.64
N MET A 135 1.16 -0.69 -18.59
CA MET A 135 0.04 0.20 -18.23
C MET A 135 -0.88 -0.44 -17.19
N TRP A 136 -1.16 -1.75 -17.31
CA TRP A 136 -1.99 -2.45 -16.33
C TRP A 136 -1.38 -2.44 -14.92
N ARG A 137 -0.09 -2.67 -14.79
CA ARG A 137 0.63 -2.62 -13.51
C ARG A 137 0.44 -1.26 -12.83
N PHE A 138 0.57 -0.15 -13.56
CA PHE A 138 0.42 1.20 -13.00
C PHE A 138 -1.05 1.59 -12.78
N VAL A 139 -1.98 1.08 -13.58
CA VAL A 139 -3.43 1.23 -13.33
C VAL A 139 -3.83 0.50 -12.05
N MET A 140 -3.31 -0.70 -11.80
CA MET A 140 -3.51 -1.40 -10.53
C MET A 140 -2.99 -0.57 -9.34
N HIS A 141 -1.82 0.06 -9.45
CA HIS A 141 -1.30 0.96 -8.43
C HIS A 141 -2.22 2.17 -8.21
N LEU A 142 -2.66 2.81 -9.29
CA LEU A 142 -3.55 3.97 -9.18
C LEU A 142 -4.86 3.61 -8.46
N ILE A 143 -5.48 2.49 -8.81
CA ILE A 143 -6.71 2.01 -8.18
C ILE A 143 -6.43 1.61 -6.73
N GLY A 144 -5.38 0.86 -6.50
CA GLY A 144 -4.98 0.37 -5.19
C GLY A 144 -4.63 1.49 -4.22
N GLY A 145 -3.88 2.50 -4.66
CA GLY A 145 -3.41 3.59 -3.79
C GLY A 145 -4.42 4.68 -3.57
N LEU A 146 -5.20 5.05 -4.59
CA LEU A 146 -6.40 5.86 -4.37
C LEU A 146 -7.41 5.05 -3.55
N GLY A 147 -7.12 3.79 -3.42
CA GLY A 147 -7.83 2.83 -2.63
C GLY A 147 -9.20 2.59 -3.18
N LEU A 148 -9.91 1.81 -2.47
CA LEU A 148 -11.35 1.79 -2.52
C LEU A 148 -12.00 3.20 -2.53
N ILE A 149 -11.23 4.27 -2.66
CA ILE A 149 -11.72 5.66 -2.80
C ILE A 149 -12.57 5.77 -4.06
N VAL A 150 -12.11 5.20 -5.16
CA VAL A 150 -12.92 5.07 -6.38
C VAL A 150 -14.07 4.11 -6.13
N VAL A 151 -13.85 3.10 -5.31
CA VAL A 151 -14.88 2.18 -4.85
C VAL A 151 -15.90 2.90 -3.95
N ALA A 152 -15.47 3.73 -3.02
CA ALA A 152 -16.38 4.54 -2.21
C ALA A 152 -17.15 5.57 -3.06
N LEU A 153 -16.57 6.11 -4.15
CA LEU A 153 -17.29 6.94 -5.12
C LEU A 153 -18.34 6.14 -5.88
N SER A 154 -18.02 4.96 -6.33
CA SER A 154 -18.98 4.07 -6.98
C SER A 154 -20.03 3.55 -6.00
N LEU A 155 -19.68 3.41 -4.72
CA LEU A 155 -20.60 3.14 -3.62
C LEU A 155 -21.39 4.38 -3.17
N GLY A 156 -21.03 5.57 -3.60
CA GLY A 156 -21.88 6.77 -3.53
C GLY A 156 -23.18 6.62 -4.34
N LEU A 157 -23.20 5.72 -5.34
CA LEU A 157 -24.39 5.20 -5.97
C LEU A 157 -25.20 4.27 -5.04
N LEU A 158 -24.65 3.83 -3.93
CA LEU A 158 -25.22 2.86 -2.98
C LEU A 158 -25.80 3.51 -1.70
N GLY A 159 -25.80 4.84 -1.60
CA GLY A 159 -26.44 5.58 -0.51
C GLY A 159 -25.62 5.68 0.79
N LYS A 160 -26.31 6.01 1.91
CA LYS A 160 -25.68 6.36 3.21
C LYS A 160 -24.82 5.28 3.90
N ALA A 161 -24.66 4.10 3.29
CA ALA A 161 -23.86 2.98 3.85
C ALA A 161 -22.34 3.14 3.68
N THR A 162 -21.89 4.15 2.95
CA THR A 162 -20.49 4.38 2.58
C THR A 162 -19.55 4.72 3.73
N SER A 163 -20.07 5.18 4.88
CA SER A 163 -19.21 5.53 6.03
C SER A 163 -18.45 4.34 6.62
N GLY A 164 -19.07 3.16 6.63
CA GLY A 164 -18.45 1.94 7.16
C GLY A 164 -17.29 1.44 6.32
N LEU A 165 -17.34 1.56 5.00
CA LEU A 165 -16.27 1.16 4.09
C LEU A 165 -15.06 2.08 4.20
N TYR A 166 -15.30 3.39 4.30
CA TYR A 166 -14.22 4.38 4.43
C TYR A 166 -13.42 4.20 5.73
N SER A 167 -14.11 3.95 6.85
CA SER A 167 -13.45 3.73 8.13
C SER A 167 -12.73 2.39 8.23
N SER A 168 -13.17 1.37 7.48
CA SER A 168 -12.52 0.05 7.47
C SER A 168 -11.17 0.01 6.75
N GLU A 169 -10.86 1.02 5.94
CA GLU A 169 -9.54 1.22 5.33
C GLU A 169 -8.56 2.04 6.20
N GLY A 170 -8.86 2.24 7.49
CA GLY A 170 -8.02 3.03 8.38
C GLY A 170 -8.07 4.54 8.15
N ARG A 171 -8.99 4.98 7.29
CA ARG A 171 -9.23 6.39 7.02
C ARG A 171 -10.39 6.92 7.86
N SER A 172 -10.24 6.86 9.19
CA SER A 172 -11.28 7.29 10.14
C SER A 172 -11.52 8.80 10.17
N GLU A 173 -10.69 9.58 9.49
CA GLU A 173 -10.77 11.04 9.52
C GLU A 173 -11.55 11.58 8.33
N HIS A 174 -12.76 12.09 8.59
CA HIS A 174 -13.56 12.77 7.58
C HIS A 174 -12.96 14.15 7.28
N VAL A 175 -12.39 14.31 6.09
CA VAL A 175 -11.87 15.61 5.60
C VAL A 175 -12.99 16.60 5.35
N LEU A 176 -14.14 16.10 4.93
CA LEU A 176 -15.36 16.87 4.67
C LEU A 176 -16.58 16.13 5.21
N PRO A 177 -17.70 16.84 5.50
CA PRO A 177 -18.94 16.23 5.99
C PRO A 177 -19.55 15.18 5.06
N ASN A 178 -19.17 15.20 3.78
CA ASN A 178 -19.65 14.26 2.78
C ASN A 178 -18.47 13.45 2.21
N ILE A 179 -18.53 12.13 2.35
CA ILE A 179 -17.52 11.17 1.87
C ILE A 179 -17.23 11.35 0.39
N VAL A 180 -18.27 11.54 -0.44
CA VAL A 180 -18.11 11.72 -1.89
C VAL A 180 -17.25 12.96 -2.20
N ASN A 181 -17.46 14.06 -1.49
CA ASN A 181 -16.67 15.26 -1.66
C ASN A 181 -15.23 15.08 -1.18
N THR A 182 -15.03 14.37 -0.08
CA THR A 182 -13.68 13.99 0.41
C THR A 182 -12.93 13.20 -0.63
N VAL A 183 -13.55 12.18 -1.19
CA VAL A 183 -12.95 11.32 -2.20
C VAL A 183 -12.64 12.11 -3.48
N ARG A 184 -13.58 12.92 -3.97
CA ARG A 184 -13.35 13.77 -5.15
C ARG A 184 -12.17 14.72 -4.96
N LEU A 185 -12.05 15.29 -3.77
CA LEU A 185 -10.95 16.19 -3.43
C LEU A 185 -9.60 15.46 -3.40
N ILE A 186 -9.54 14.30 -2.74
CA ILE A 186 -8.33 13.46 -2.70
C ILE A 186 -7.91 13.05 -4.12
N SER A 187 -8.86 12.55 -4.92
CA SER A 187 -8.59 12.18 -6.31
C SER A 187 -8.08 13.37 -7.14
N ARG A 188 -8.66 14.56 -6.94
CA ARG A 188 -8.22 15.79 -7.63
C ARG A 188 -6.79 16.16 -7.25
N ILE A 189 -6.45 16.15 -5.96
CA ILE A 189 -5.10 16.45 -5.46
C ILE A 189 -4.10 15.44 -6.06
N SER A 190 -4.42 14.15 -5.99
CA SER A 190 -3.55 13.08 -6.48
C SER A 190 -3.32 13.18 -8.00
N LEU A 191 -4.39 13.31 -8.78
CA LEU A 191 -4.28 13.39 -10.24
C LEU A 191 -3.54 14.66 -10.68
N THR A 192 -3.73 15.79 -9.97
CA THR A 192 -2.99 17.03 -10.28
C THR A 192 -1.50 16.85 -9.99
N ALA A 193 -1.13 16.28 -8.84
CA ALA A 193 0.26 16.04 -8.50
C ALA A 193 0.94 15.07 -9.48
N ILE A 194 0.25 13.98 -9.84
CA ILE A 194 0.72 13.01 -10.84
C ILE A 194 0.92 13.68 -12.20
N ALA A 195 -0.05 14.49 -12.67
CA ALA A 195 0.04 15.16 -13.96
C ALA A 195 1.20 16.15 -14.02
N VAL A 196 1.37 16.98 -12.99
CA VAL A 196 2.49 17.92 -12.90
C VAL A 196 3.84 17.19 -12.93
N ALA A 197 3.96 16.14 -12.13
CA ALA A 197 5.18 15.35 -12.08
C ALA A 197 5.45 14.62 -13.40
N ALA A 198 4.42 14.08 -14.05
CA ALA A 198 4.57 13.43 -15.35
C ALA A 198 5.11 14.38 -16.40
N VAL A 199 4.67 15.65 -16.42
CA VAL A 199 5.22 16.67 -17.33
C VAL A 199 6.68 16.96 -17.02
N ILE A 200 7.05 17.13 -15.74
CA ILE A 200 8.44 17.39 -15.33
C ILE A 200 9.33 16.19 -15.73
N LEU A 201 8.94 14.99 -15.39
CA LEU A 201 9.71 13.78 -15.72
C LEU A 201 9.77 13.53 -17.23
N PHE A 202 8.70 13.83 -17.97
CA PHE A 202 8.70 13.75 -19.44
C PHE A 202 9.78 14.63 -20.07
N VAL A 203 9.81 15.92 -19.66
CA VAL A 203 10.84 16.85 -20.15
C VAL A 203 12.24 16.33 -19.79
N MET A 204 12.44 15.84 -18.59
CA MET A 204 13.74 15.31 -18.17
C MET A 204 14.15 14.07 -18.97
N CYS A 205 13.23 13.13 -19.23
CA CYS A 205 13.51 11.94 -20.02
C CYS A 205 13.84 12.29 -21.48
N VAL A 206 13.10 13.21 -22.09
CA VAL A 206 13.38 13.67 -23.47
C VAL A 206 14.73 14.38 -23.55
N LEU A 207 15.06 15.26 -22.59
CA LEU A 207 16.36 15.95 -22.55
C LEU A 207 17.52 14.95 -22.31
N SER A 208 17.26 13.80 -21.70
CA SER A 208 18.23 12.71 -21.55
C SER A 208 18.36 11.85 -22.81
N GLY A 209 17.67 12.16 -23.90
CA GLY A 209 17.76 11.45 -25.19
C GLY A 209 16.80 10.27 -25.33
N MET A 210 15.81 10.11 -24.43
CA MET A 210 14.78 9.06 -24.57
C MET A 210 13.78 9.44 -25.67
N GLU A 211 13.37 8.44 -26.47
CA GLU A 211 12.33 8.62 -27.48
C GLU A 211 11.04 9.18 -26.86
N PRO A 212 10.36 10.16 -27.49
CA PRO A 212 9.21 10.86 -26.88
C PRO A 212 8.06 9.96 -26.45
N VAL A 213 7.70 8.92 -27.21
CA VAL A 213 6.61 8.00 -26.86
C VAL A 213 6.99 7.18 -25.61
N ARG A 214 8.21 6.66 -25.58
CA ARG A 214 8.75 5.94 -24.43
C ARG A 214 8.88 6.86 -23.21
N ALA A 215 9.37 8.08 -23.40
CA ALA A 215 9.47 9.08 -22.33
C ALA A 215 8.10 9.43 -21.73
N PHE A 216 7.05 9.53 -22.56
CA PHE A 216 5.67 9.76 -22.10
C PHE A 216 5.20 8.64 -21.15
N PHE A 217 5.32 7.38 -21.57
CA PHE A 217 4.87 6.27 -20.74
C PHE A 217 5.70 6.15 -19.47
N HIS A 218 7.04 6.22 -19.55
CA HIS A 218 7.91 6.14 -18.38
C HIS A 218 7.61 7.23 -17.36
N SER A 219 7.45 8.48 -17.80
CA SER A 219 7.14 9.63 -16.94
C SER A 219 5.78 9.47 -16.26
N LEU A 220 4.75 9.03 -17.00
CA LEU A 220 3.41 8.78 -16.47
C LEU A 220 3.45 7.67 -15.41
N TRP A 221 4.07 6.54 -15.72
CA TRP A 221 4.15 5.37 -14.84
C TRP A 221 4.92 5.67 -13.55
N ILE A 222 6.08 6.30 -13.64
CA ILE A 222 6.87 6.68 -12.46
C ILE A 222 6.10 7.69 -11.60
N SER A 223 5.43 8.67 -12.22
CA SER A 223 4.64 9.65 -11.48
C SER A 223 3.48 9.03 -10.73
N ILE A 224 2.75 8.08 -11.37
CA ILE A 224 1.70 7.31 -10.72
C ILE A 224 2.30 6.53 -9.53
N SER A 225 3.30 5.71 -9.80
CA SER A 225 3.89 4.82 -8.79
C SER A 225 4.53 5.58 -7.64
N GLY A 226 5.23 6.69 -7.91
CA GLY A 226 5.88 7.51 -6.89
C GLY A 226 4.90 8.22 -5.97
N PHE A 227 3.87 8.89 -6.52
CA PHE A 227 2.86 9.58 -5.71
C PHE A 227 1.95 8.62 -4.94
N ILE A 228 1.59 7.51 -5.58
CA ILE A 228 0.74 6.48 -4.96
C ILE A 228 1.54 5.59 -3.98
N THR A 229 2.86 5.82 -3.86
CA THR A 229 3.75 5.01 -3.05
C THR A 229 3.67 3.52 -3.38
N GLY A 230 3.71 3.20 -4.69
CA GLY A 230 3.43 1.86 -5.19
C GLY A 230 4.67 1.01 -5.50
N GLY A 231 5.77 1.61 -5.95
CA GLY A 231 7.07 0.96 -6.14
C GLY A 231 7.30 0.28 -7.48
N PHE A 232 6.29 -0.06 -8.26
CA PHE A 232 6.52 -0.56 -9.62
C PHE A 232 7.28 0.45 -10.47
N ALA A 233 8.24 -0.04 -11.20
CA ALA A 233 8.98 0.71 -12.21
C ALA A 233 8.85 0.02 -13.57
N PRO A 234 9.04 0.77 -14.68
CA PRO A 234 9.00 0.19 -16.02
C PRO A 234 10.29 -0.54 -16.40
N THR A 235 11.29 -0.53 -15.52
CA THR A 235 12.61 -1.12 -15.74
C THR A 235 13.05 -1.93 -14.54
N SER A 236 13.83 -2.98 -14.78
CA SER A 236 14.35 -3.90 -13.76
C SER A 236 15.29 -3.22 -12.75
N GLN A 237 15.97 -2.14 -13.17
CA GLN A 237 16.82 -1.33 -12.30
C GLN A 237 16.07 -0.20 -11.57
N SER A 238 14.74 -0.18 -11.66
CA SER A 238 13.88 0.85 -11.05
C SER A 238 14.36 2.27 -11.43
N ILE A 239 14.45 3.19 -10.48
CA ILE A 239 14.90 4.58 -10.73
C ILE A 239 16.40 4.66 -11.06
N GLY A 240 17.18 3.68 -10.65
CA GLY A 240 18.59 3.59 -11.00
C GLY A 240 18.88 3.57 -12.50
N TYR A 241 17.94 3.07 -13.31
CA TYR A 241 18.02 3.03 -14.78
C TYR A 241 18.29 4.42 -15.41
N TYR A 242 17.74 5.48 -14.86
CA TYR A 242 17.81 6.83 -15.46
C TYR A 242 19.13 7.53 -15.21
N HIS A 243 19.97 7.05 -14.30
CA HIS A 243 21.28 7.61 -13.93
C HIS A 243 21.25 9.14 -13.67
N SER A 244 20.10 9.71 -13.30
CA SER A 244 19.87 11.15 -13.15
C SER A 244 19.55 11.51 -11.70
N PHE A 245 20.46 12.24 -11.03
CA PHE A 245 20.25 12.72 -9.67
C PHE A 245 19.02 13.66 -9.58
N ALA A 246 18.81 14.50 -10.57
CA ALA A 246 17.65 15.39 -10.61
C ALA A 246 16.33 14.59 -10.67
N LEU A 247 16.27 13.51 -11.43
CA LEU A 247 15.11 12.63 -11.49
C LEU A 247 14.87 11.93 -10.14
N GLU A 248 15.93 11.47 -9.47
CA GLU A 248 15.83 10.89 -8.14
C GLU A 248 15.24 11.90 -7.12
N ILE A 249 15.63 13.19 -7.18
CA ILE A 249 15.04 14.24 -6.32
C ILE A 249 13.55 14.40 -6.59
N VAL A 250 13.12 14.46 -7.86
CA VAL A 250 11.69 14.55 -8.21
C VAL A 250 10.93 13.35 -7.67
N CYS A 251 11.48 12.13 -7.81
CA CYS A 251 10.88 10.93 -7.25
C CYS A 251 10.79 10.99 -5.72
N MET A 252 11.85 11.44 -5.01
CA MET A 252 11.81 11.59 -3.55
C MET A 252 10.72 12.57 -3.11
N VAL A 253 10.58 13.70 -3.80
CA VAL A 253 9.51 14.66 -3.51
C VAL A 253 8.13 14.03 -3.70
N LEU A 254 7.94 13.28 -4.79
CA LEU A 254 6.67 12.59 -5.05
C LEU A 254 6.34 11.56 -3.97
N MET A 255 7.30 10.72 -3.59
CA MET A 255 7.16 9.73 -2.53
C MET A 255 6.76 10.38 -1.20
N LEU A 256 7.43 11.48 -0.83
CA LEU A 256 7.09 12.23 0.39
C LEU A 256 5.70 12.83 0.32
N LEU A 257 5.32 13.44 -0.82
CA LEU A 257 3.98 13.99 -1.02
C LEU A 257 2.89 12.91 -0.91
N GLY A 258 3.11 11.73 -1.49
CA GLY A 258 2.17 10.61 -1.39
C GLY A 258 2.01 10.07 0.02
N ALA A 259 3.08 10.12 0.83
CA ALA A 259 3.11 9.60 2.20
C ALA A 259 2.53 10.56 3.26
N ILE A 260 2.16 11.79 2.89
CA ILE A 260 1.54 12.78 3.79
C ILE A 260 0.03 12.58 3.86
N ASN A 261 -0.57 12.80 5.03
CA ASN A 261 -2.01 12.75 5.24
C ASN A 261 -2.75 13.77 4.35
N PHE A 262 -3.70 13.29 3.55
CA PHE A 262 -4.48 14.14 2.63
C PHE A 262 -5.27 15.25 3.35
N SER A 263 -5.64 15.06 4.61
CA SER A 263 -6.32 16.07 5.42
C SER A 263 -5.46 17.32 5.65
N LEU A 264 -4.14 17.16 5.70
CA LEU A 264 -3.21 18.29 5.84
C LEU A 264 -3.17 19.17 4.58
N TYR A 265 -3.23 18.56 3.39
CA TYR A 265 -3.32 19.34 2.14
C TYR A 265 -4.55 20.23 2.11
N VAL A 266 -5.69 19.71 2.57
CA VAL A 266 -6.95 20.50 2.64
C VAL A 266 -6.83 21.65 3.60
N LYS A 267 -6.21 21.46 4.76
CA LYS A 267 -5.97 22.51 5.74
C LYS A 267 -5.03 23.59 5.20
N THR A 268 -3.96 23.18 4.56
CA THR A 268 -3.01 24.11 3.93
C THR A 268 -3.68 24.95 2.83
N GLN A 269 -4.54 24.34 2.01
CA GLN A 269 -5.31 25.08 0.99
C GLN A 269 -6.30 26.09 1.60
N ARG A 270 -6.76 25.86 2.85
CA ARG A 270 -7.62 26.79 3.59
C ARG A 270 -6.84 27.89 4.34
N GLY A 271 -5.53 27.96 4.17
CA GLY A 271 -4.66 28.93 4.81
C GLY A 271 -4.16 28.54 6.21
N GLU A 272 -4.47 27.32 6.69
CA GLU A 272 -4.01 26.81 8.00
C GLU A 272 -2.62 26.17 7.88
N THR A 273 -1.62 26.87 7.34
CA THR A 273 -0.25 26.34 7.12
C THR A 273 0.44 25.94 8.41
N ASP A 274 0.19 26.64 9.51
CA ASP A 274 0.71 26.31 10.86
C ASP A 274 0.34 24.87 11.29
N SER A 275 -0.81 24.38 10.84
CA SER A 275 -1.30 23.02 11.14
C SER A 275 -0.34 21.96 10.61
N PHE A 276 0.31 22.20 9.47
CA PHE A 276 1.24 21.28 8.84
C PHE A 276 2.48 21.02 9.73
N PHE A 277 3.16 22.10 10.17
CA PHE A 277 4.40 21.98 10.96
C PHE A 277 4.17 21.57 12.42
N ARG A 278 2.96 21.75 12.94
CA ARG A 278 2.61 21.33 14.31
C ARG A 278 2.11 19.89 14.40
N ASP A 279 1.78 19.28 13.25
CA ASP A 279 1.19 17.95 13.24
C ASP A 279 2.14 16.87 13.78
N LEU A 280 1.58 15.94 14.58
CA LEU A 280 2.31 14.85 15.21
C LEU A 280 2.99 13.95 14.16
N GLU A 281 2.30 13.63 13.06
CA GLU A 281 2.83 12.74 12.03
C GLU A 281 4.01 13.40 11.30
N ILE A 282 3.90 14.66 10.92
CA ILE A 282 4.97 15.40 10.22
C ILE A 282 6.21 15.47 11.09
N ARG A 283 6.05 15.81 12.38
CA ARG A 283 7.17 15.87 13.33
C ARG A 283 7.81 14.51 13.58
N THR A 284 6.99 13.49 13.81
CA THR A 284 7.48 12.11 14.02
C THR A 284 8.20 11.62 12.78
N GLY A 285 7.64 11.85 11.58
CA GLY A 285 8.24 11.45 10.30
C GLY A 285 9.56 12.17 10.03
N ALA A 286 9.62 13.49 10.26
CA ALA A 286 10.86 14.26 10.07
C ALA A 286 11.99 13.78 11.00
N ILE A 287 11.67 13.59 12.29
CA ILE A 287 12.66 13.06 13.26
C ILE A 287 13.12 11.67 12.83
N TRP A 288 12.17 10.81 12.44
CA TRP A 288 12.47 9.45 12.02
C TRP A 288 13.35 9.40 10.77
N LEU A 289 13.04 10.19 9.74
CA LEU A 289 13.86 10.27 8.51
C LEU A 289 15.29 10.72 8.82
N ILE A 290 15.47 11.71 9.69
CA ILE A 290 16.82 12.20 10.09
C ILE A 290 17.57 11.09 10.84
N VAL A 291 16.95 10.49 11.85
CA VAL A 291 17.58 9.42 12.65
C VAL A 291 17.92 8.22 11.77
N ALA A 292 17.00 7.77 10.93
CA ALA A 292 17.22 6.65 10.01
C ALA A 292 18.36 6.93 9.02
N THR A 293 18.42 8.14 8.46
CA THR A 293 19.49 8.54 7.55
C THR A 293 20.85 8.53 8.26
N ILE A 294 20.95 9.15 9.43
CA ILE A 294 22.21 9.21 10.20
C ILE A 294 22.68 7.79 10.58
N THR A 295 21.77 6.96 11.10
CA THR A 295 22.12 5.59 11.53
C THR A 295 22.48 4.69 10.35
N LEU A 296 21.79 4.82 9.21
CA LEU A 296 22.12 4.08 7.99
C LEU A 296 23.50 4.46 7.46
N MET A 297 23.81 5.77 7.42
CA MET A 297 25.12 6.26 7.00
C MET A 297 26.22 5.78 7.94
N ALA A 298 26.04 5.90 9.25
CA ALA A 298 27.01 5.44 10.23
C ALA A 298 27.28 3.92 10.09
N SER A 299 26.22 3.12 9.93
CA SER A 299 26.34 1.67 9.76
C SER A 299 27.07 1.28 8.46
N THR A 300 26.78 1.98 7.36
CA THR A 300 27.37 1.67 6.04
C THR A 300 28.81 2.20 5.95
N CYS A 301 29.14 3.36 6.55
CA CYS A 301 30.51 3.84 6.65
C CYS A 301 31.38 2.89 7.48
N ALA A 302 30.84 2.36 8.59
CA ALA A 302 31.58 1.43 9.43
C ALA A 302 31.93 0.10 8.71
N SER A 303 31.13 -0.31 7.73
CA SER A 303 31.38 -1.52 6.94
C SER A 303 32.27 -1.30 5.71
N GLY A 304 32.61 -0.05 5.38
CA GLY A 304 33.42 0.27 4.19
C GLY A 304 32.69 0.05 2.84
N GLY A 305 31.36 -0.03 2.85
CA GLY A 305 30.56 -0.39 1.67
C GLY A 305 30.60 0.64 0.53
N PHE A 306 30.88 1.90 0.81
CA PHE A 306 31.04 2.96 -0.20
C PHE A 306 32.38 3.67 -0.03
N SER A 307 33.12 3.79 -1.13
CA SER A 307 34.37 4.55 -1.17
C SER A 307 34.17 6.07 -1.24
N ASP A 308 32.99 6.51 -1.69
CA ASP A 308 32.63 7.92 -1.85
C ASP A 308 31.44 8.30 -0.98
N LEU A 309 31.64 9.29 -0.12
CA LEU A 309 30.62 9.83 0.79
C LEU A 309 29.41 10.42 0.01
N MET A 310 29.66 11.04 -1.15
CA MET A 310 28.57 11.60 -1.96
C MET A 310 27.70 10.50 -2.57
N ALA A 311 28.29 9.41 -3.02
CA ALA A 311 27.56 8.25 -3.52
C ALA A 311 26.71 7.61 -2.40
N LEU A 312 27.26 7.49 -1.18
CA LEU A 312 26.53 7.00 -0.02
C LEU A 312 25.37 7.92 0.36
N LEU A 313 25.58 9.25 0.41
CA LEU A 313 24.54 10.23 0.68
C LEU A 313 23.39 10.11 -0.35
N ARG A 314 23.71 10.16 -1.63
CA ARG A 314 22.73 10.07 -2.70
C ARG A 314 21.90 8.78 -2.61
N ARG A 315 22.56 7.62 -2.53
CA ARG A 315 21.90 6.31 -2.50
C ARG A 315 21.22 6.05 -1.17
N GLY A 316 21.88 6.36 -0.06
CA GLY A 316 21.36 6.13 1.28
C GLY A 316 20.11 6.96 1.58
N VAL A 317 20.14 8.27 1.28
CA VAL A 317 18.95 9.14 1.47
C VAL A 317 17.78 8.69 0.62
N PHE A 318 18.03 8.34 -0.66
CA PHE A 318 16.99 7.84 -1.55
C PHE A 318 16.33 6.56 -1.00
N MET A 319 17.16 5.60 -0.56
CA MET A 319 16.67 4.33 -0.01
C MET A 319 15.89 4.52 1.30
N VAL A 320 16.35 5.43 2.19
CA VAL A 320 15.59 5.77 3.42
C VAL A 320 14.26 6.39 3.09
N VAL A 321 14.19 7.35 2.15
CA VAL A 321 12.93 7.96 1.73
C VAL A 321 12.01 6.93 1.09
N ALA A 322 12.51 6.11 0.17
CA ALA A 322 11.73 5.07 -0.49
C ALA A 322 11.16 4.04 0.50
N ALA A 323 11.94 3.64 1.50
CA ALA A 323 11.52 2.72 2.55
C ALA A 323 10.53 3.37 3.53
N ALA A 324 10.82 4.57 4.03
CA ALA A 324 9.98 5.26 5.02
C ALA A 324 8.62 5.70 4.46
N THR A 325 8.55 5.95 3.17
CA THR A 325 7.27 6.21 2.45
C THR A 325 6.57 4.93 2.02
N THR A 326 7.18 3.76 2.23
CA THR A 326 6.74 2.45 1.72
C THR A 326 6.50 2.46 0.21
N THR A 327 7.29 3.22 -0.55
CA THR A 327 7.17 3.28 -2.00
C THR A 327 7.90 2.12 -2.66
N GLY A 328 9.11 1.75 -2.20
CA GLY A 328 9.87 0.65 -2.75
C GLY A 328 10.68 0.95 -4.02
N PHE A 329 10.78 2.20 -4.44
CA PHE A 329 11.71 2.56 -5.51
C PHE A 329 13.16 2.32 -5.11
N GLN A 330 13.98 1.93 -6.09
CA GLN A 330 15.40 1.64 -5.89
C GLN A 330 16.27 2.48 -6.83
N ASN A 331 17.40 2.97 -6.32
CA ASN A 331 18.50 3.51 -7.11
C ASN A 331 19.78 2.68 -6.95
N VAL A 332 19.63 1.51 -6.35
CA VAL A 332 20.64 0.43 -6.22
C VAL A 332 20.03 -0.88 -6.68
N THR A 333 20.82 -1.80 -7.19
CA THR A 333 20.32 -3.14 -7.55
C THR A 333 20.13 -4.00 -6.30
N ASN A 334 19.30 -5.05 -6.40
CA ASN A 334 19.10 -6.00 -5.29
C ASN A 334 20.43 -6.60 -4.82
N ASN A 335 21.33 -6.91 -5.74
CA ASN A 335 22.66 -7.39 -5.40
C ASN A 335 23.50 -6.34 -4.64
N GLN A 336 23.44 -5.08 -5.05
CA GLN A 336 24.11 -4.00 -4.30
C GLN A 336 23.46 -3.79 -2.92
N LEU A 337 22.15 -3.92 -2.81
CA LEU A 337 21.45 -3.79 -1.53
C LEU A 337 21.94 -4.85 -0.54
N THR A 338 22.14 -6.09 -0.98
CA THR A 338 22.56 -7.20 -0.10
C THR A 338 24.07 -7.28 0.12
N THR A 339 24.91 -6.80 -0.81
CA THR A 339 26.37 -6.92 -0.73
C THR A 339 27.08 -5.66 -0.25
N VAL A 340 26.54 -4.48 -0.56
CA VAL A 340 27.19 -3.19 -0.27
C VAL A 340 26.67 -2.59 1.04
N PHE A 341 25.36 -2.73 1.31
CA PHE A 341 24.79 -2.28 2.57
C PHE A 341 25.10 -3.28 3.68
N SER A 342 25.52 -2.78 4.84
CA SER A 342 25.74 -3.63 6.01
C SER A 342 24.46 -4.25 6.52
N SER A 343 24.54 -5.35 7.27
CA SER A 343 23.39 -5.96 7.94
C SER A 343 22.62 -4.95 8.81
N GLY A 344 23.33 -4.00 9.42
CA GLY A 344 22.72 -2.91 10.20
C GLY A 344 21.93 -1.94 9.32
N ALA A 345 22.48 -1.54 8.17
CA ALA A 345 21.78 -0.68 7.21
C ALA A 345 20.54 -1.38 6.63
N PHE A 346 20.63 -2.67 6.36
CA PHE A 346 19.52 -3.50 5.91
C PHE A 346 18.37 -3.53 6.92
N LEU A 347 18.71 -3.70 8.21
CA LEU A 347 17.72 -3.65 9.30
C LEU A 347 17.09 -2.25 9.43
N ILE A 348 17.85 -1.18 9.27
CA ILE A 348 17.32 0.19 9.32
C ILE A 348 16.32 0.44 8.19
N ILE A 349 16.61 -0.02 6.97
CA ILE A 349 15.68 0.07 5.83
C ILE A 349 14.40 -0.72 6.13
N ALA A 350 14.51 -1.94 6.69
CA ALA A 350 13.35 -2.72 7.12
C ALA A 350 12.52 -1.98 8.18
N MET A 351 13.15 -1.36 9.17
CA MET A 351 12.46 -0.54 10.18
C MET A 351 11.76 0.67 9.57
N CYS A 352 12.35 1.31 8.54
CA CYS A 352 11.70 2.39 7.82
C CYS A 352 10.40 1.92 7.14
N MET A 353 10.42 0.78 6.45
CA MET A 353 9.23 0.18 5.87
C MET A 353 8.19 -0.20 6.94
N ALA A 354 8.64 -0.80 8.06
CA ALA A 354 7.75 -1.20 9.15
C ALA A 354 6.95 -0.03 9.74
N ILE A 355 7.59 1.12 9.92
CA ILE A 355 6.94 2.33 10.46
C ILE A 355 5.99 2.94 9.42
N GLY A 356 6.47 3.08 8.18
CA GLY A 356 5.68 3.59 7.07
C GLY A 356 5.35 5.08 7.15
N GLY A 357 4.33 5.51 6.37
CA GLY A 357 3.94 6.91 6.26
C GLY A 357 2.81 7.35 7.19
N SER A 358 2.18 8.50 6.86
CA SER A 358 1.07 9.07 7.64
C SER A 358 -0.24 8.29 7.48
N SER A 359 -1.08 8.34 8.50
CA SER A 359 -2.48 7.87 8.39
C SER A 359 -3.24 8.68 7.33
N GLY A 360 -4.14 8.03 6.59
CA GLY A 360 -4.88 8.74 5.53
C GLY A 360 -4.02 9.23 4.36
N SER A 361 -2.84 8.65 4.17
CA SER A 361 -1.97 8.76 2.99
C SER A 361 -2.07 7.51 2.12
N THR A 362 -1.29 7.45 1.04
CA THR A 362 -1.17 6.25 0.20
C THR A 362 -0.23 5.19 0.78
N ALA A 363 0.71 5.60 1.64
CA ALA A 363 1.73 4.75 2.23
C ALA A 363 1.18 3.62 3.12
N GLY A 364 1.91 2.54 3.24
CA GLY A 364 1.62 1.38 4.13
C GLY A 364 2.25 1.49 5.52
N GLY A 365 2.54 0.36 6.15
CA GLY A 365 3.19 0.22 7.46
C GLY A 365 2.31 0.54 8.66
N ILE A 366 2.92 0.54 9.85
CA ILE A 366 2.25 0.77 11.16
C ILE A 366 1.58 2.14 11.24
N LYS A 367 2.09 3.14 10.54
CA LYS A 367 1.69 4.55 10.48
C LYS A 367 2.36 5.43 11.56
N LEU A 368 2.82 6.61 11.11
CA LEU A 368 3.48 7.61 11.95
C LEU A 368 2.63 8.09 13.12
N SER A 369 1.31 8.19 12.95
CA SER A 369 0.38 8.55 14.03
C SER A 369 0.45 7.56 15.20
N ARG A 370 0.48 6.25 14.91
CA ARG A 370 0.53 5.21 15.95
C ARG A 370 1.87 5.24 16.69
N ILE A 371 2.98 5.38 15.96
CA ILE A 371 4.31 5.54 16.57
C ILE A 371 4.35 6.79 17.46
N GLY A 372 3.84 7.92 16.97
CA GLY A 372 3.75 9.16 17.75
C GLY A 372 2.87 9.02 19.00
N LEU A 373 1.73 8.32 18.91
CA LEU A 373 0.85 8.05 20.05
C LEU A 373 1.52 7.12 21.09
N ILE A 374 2.21 6.07 20.64
CA ILE A 374 2.96 5.17 21.52
C ILE A 374 4.05 5.95 22.26
N ALA A 375 4.84 6.78 21.57
CA ALA A 375 5.85 7.63 22.20
C ALA A 375 5.23 8.60 23.23
N LYS A 376 4.07 9.21 22.92
CA LYS A 376 3.33 10.06 23.87
C LYS A 376 2.78 9.28 25.06
N SER A 377 2.34 8.03 24.85
CA SER A 377 1.90 7.15 25.94
C SER A 377 3.03 6.80 26.88
N MET A 378 4.23 6.49 26.35
CA MET A 378 5.42 6.27 27.19
C MET A 378 5.76 7.50 28.05
N VAL A 379 5.71 8.70 27.44
CA VAL A 379 5.89 9.96 28.19
C VAL A 379 4.82 10.16 29.26
N SER A 380 3.55 9.79 28.97
CA SER A 380 2.47 9.85 29.96
C SER A 380 2.74 8.95 31.16
N THR A 381 3.11 7.69 30.89
CA THR A 381 3.42 6.69 31.93
C THR A 381 4.59 7.15 32.83
N ILE A 382 5.67 7.68 32.22
CA ILE A 382 6.80 8.22 32.98
C ILE A 382 6.35 9.37 33.88
N LYS A 383 5.56 10.31 33.33
CA LYS A 383 5.03 11.44 34.11
C LYS A 383 4.11 10.99 35.25
N GLU A 384 3.25 10.01 35.00
CA GLU A 384 2.35 9.41 36.01
C GLU A 384 3.14 8.77 37.14
N THR A 385 4.19 8.01 36.80
CA THR A 385 5.07 7.35 37.78
C THR A 385 5.84 8.36 38.66
N LEU A 386 6.24 9.50 38.09
CA LEU A 386 6.97 10.56 38.81
C LEU A 386 6.07 11.57 39.52
N SER A 387 4.77 11.50 39.33
CA SER A 387 3.81 12.45 39.92
C SER A 387 3.20 11.90 41.21
N PRO A 388 2.77 12.76 42.15
CA PRO A 388 2.00 12.32 43.33
C PRO A 388 0.70 11.61 42.91
N SER A 389 0.24 10.66 43.73
CA SER A 389 -0.95 9.84 43.44
C SER A 389 -2.25 10.63 43.22
N THR A 390 -2.29 11.87 43.68
CA THR A 390 -3.43 12.83 43.52
C THR A 390 -3.38 13.62 42.23
N ALA A 391 -2.22 13.60 41.50
CA ALA A 391 -2.04 14.38 40.27
C ALA A 391 -2.71 13.68 39.08
N ARG A 392 -3.46 14.47 38.29
CA ARG A 392 -4.00 14.00 37.01
C ARG A 392 -3.06 14.42 35.90
N VAL A 393 -2.34 13.45 35.31
CA VAL A 393 -1.46 13.69 34.17
C VAL A 393 -2.29 13.70 32.89
N SER A 394 -2.21 14.77 32.09
CA SER A 394 -2.75 14.81 30.75
C SER A 394 -1.69 15.20 29.74
N VAL A 395 -1.51 14.36 28.70
CA VAL A 395 -0.57 14.62 27.60
C VAL A 395 -1.36 15.12 26.40
N ARG A 396 -1.01 16.30 25.91
CA ARG A 396 -1.61 16.93 24.74
C ARG A 396 -0.72 16.73 23.52
N TYR A 397 -1.35 16.59 22.35
CA TYR A 397 -0.68 16.56 21.06
C TYR A 397 -1.51 17.27 20.00
N TYR A 398 -0.88 17.62 18.89
CA TYR A 398 -1.56 18.23 17.76
C TYR A 398 -1.59 17.24 16.60
N HIS A 399 -2.80 16.86 16.18
CA HIS A 399 -3.00 16.02 15.00
C HIS A 399 -4.35 16.42 14.38
N LEU A 400 -4.25 17.14 13.25
CA LEU A 400 -5.40 17.81 12.63
C LEU A 400 -6.20 18.73 13.58
N GLY A 401 -5.63 19.10 14.71
CA GLY A 401 -6.20 19.88 15.78
C GLY A 401 -5.58 19.49 17.13
N ARG A 402 -5.91 20.25 18.17
CA ARG A 402 -5.45 19.95 19.53
C ARG A 402 -6.23 18.76 20.09
N LYS A 403 -5.54 17.71 20.47
CA LYS A 403 -6.10 16.48 21.06
C LYS A 403 -5.43 16.17 22.40
N VAL A 404 -6.15 15.45 23.26
CA VAL A 404 -5.62 14.88 24.49
C VAL A 404 -5.45 13.38 24.27
N LEU A 405 -4.34 12.84 24.76
CA LEU A 405 -4.09 11.41 24.69
C LEU A 405 -5.12 10.66 25.54
N THR A 406 -5.93 9.80 24.91
CA THR A 406 -6.85 8.91 25.59
C THR A 406 -6.23 7.52 25.72
N THR A 407 -6.58 6.80 26.78
CA THR A 407 -6.13 5.40 26.98
C THR A 407 -6.55 4.49 25.83
N ASP A 408 -7.73 4.72 25.25
CA ASP A 408 -8.24 3.91 24.15
C ASP A 408 -7.44 4.14 22.86
N ALA A 409 -7.05 5.39 22.57
CA ALA A 409 -6.21 5.70 21.44
C ALA A 409 -4.80 5.04 21.56
N ALA A 410 -4.22 5.10 22.76
CA ALA A 410 -2.94 4.45 23.02
C ALA A 410 -3.04 2.92 22.91
N LYS A 411 -4.07 2.29 23.51
CA LYS A 411 -4.32 0.84 23.41
C LYS A 411 -4.53 0.41 21.95
N SER A 412 -5.33 1.15 21.17
CA SER A 412 -5.56 0.85 19.77
C SER A 412 -4.26 0.91 18.96
N ALA A 413 -3.44 1.94 19.16
CA ALA A 413 -2.15 2.07 18.51
C ALA A 413 -1.21 0.90 18.84
N MET A 414 -1.12 0.53 20.12
CA MET A 414 -0.30 -0.60 20.59
C MET A 414 -0.77 -1.93 20.00
N ASN A 415 -2.10 -2.20 20.01
CA ASN A 415 -2.67 -3.46 19.52
C ASN A 415 -2.39 -3.63 18.02
N VAL A 416 -2.60 -2.59 17.20
CA VAL A 416 -2.33 -2.67 15.77
C VAL A 416 -0.83 -2.85 15.51
N SER A 417 0.04 -2.12 16.23
CA SER A 417 1.49 -2.30 16.10
C SER A 417 1.95 -3.70 16.47
N ALA A 418 1.37 -4.28 17.54
CA ALA A 418 1.65 -5.67 17.94
C ALA A 418 1.24 -6.68 16.86
N LEU A 419 0.10 -6.46 16.20
CA LEU A 419 -0.36 -7.32 15.10
C LEU A 419 0.58 -7.25 13.89
N PHE A 420 1.10 -6.08 13.55
CA PHE A 420 2.14 -5.95 12.53
C PHE A 420 3.40 -6.76 12.89
N VAL A 421 3.88 -6.63 14.13
CA VAL A 421 5.06 -7.38 14.60
C VAL A 421 4.81 -8.90 14.53
N VAL A 422 3.64 -9.37 14.94
CA VAL A 422 3.28 -10.81 14.84
C VAL A 422 3.28 -11.26 13.38
N THR A 423 2.74 -10.46 12.47
CA THR A 423 2.75 -10.79 11.03
C THR A 423 4.17 -10.85 10.48
N TYR A 424 5.01 -9.86 10.80
CA TYR A 424 6.42 -9.89 10.41
C TYR A 424 7.15 -11.14 10.90
N LEU A 425 6.85 -11.59 12.12
CA LEU A 425 7.42 -12.83 12.67
C LEU A 425 6.93 -14.07 11.90
N ILE A 426 5.65 -14.14 11.57
CA ILE A 426 5.08 -15.27 10.82
C ILE A 426 5.74 -15.41 9.45
N GLY A 427 5.81 -14.34 8.65
CA GLY A 427 6.42 -14.40 7.33
C GLY A 427 7.93 -14.62 7.39
N SER A 428 8.62 -14.02 8.38
CA SER A 428 10.06 -14.26 8.60
C SER A 428 10.33 -15.74 8.91
N LEU A 429 9.55 -16.34 9.80
CA LEU A 429 9.66 -17.78 10.13
C LEU A 429 9.33 -18.66 8.93
N ALA A 430 8.36 -18.27 8.10
CA ALA A 430 8.07 -18.97 6.86
C ALA A 430 9.27 -18.92 5.89
N GLY A 431 9.91 -17.76 5.70
CA GLY A 431 11.12 -17.64 4.89
C GLY A 431 12.27 -18.52 5.40
N ILE A 432 12.54 -18.47 6.71
CA ILE A 432 13.58 -19.30 7.37
C ILE A 432 13.27 -20.81 7.21
N ALA A 433 12.00 -21.20 7.36
CA ALA A 433 11.59 -22.60 7.20
C ALA A 433 11.81 -23.13 5.77
N HIS A 434 11.87 -22.25 4.77
CA HIS A 434 12.22 -22.58 3.39
C HIS A 434 13.73 -22.48 3.09
N GLY A 435 14.57 -22.24 4.12
CA GLY A 435 16.03 -22.25 4.01
C GLY A 435 16.66 -20.92 3.65
N TYR A 436 15.90 -19.81 3.63
CA TYR A 436 16.45 -18.47 3.40
C TYR A 436 17.12 -17.92 4.67
N ASP A 437 18.07 -17.01 4.48
CA ASP A 437 18.75 -16.31 5.56
C ASP A 437 17.77 -15.50 6.42
N ALA A 438 18.04 -15.46 7.74
CA ALA A 438 17.15 -14.82 8.71
C ALA A 438 16.98 -13.31 8.45
N ILE A 439 18.06 -12.58 8.11
CA ILE A 439 18.01 -11.13 7.88
C ILE A 439 17.18 -10.83 6.62
N SER A 440 17.43 -11.59 5.56
CA SER A 440 16.67 -11.47 4.29
C SER A 440 15.21 -11.84 4.49
N SER A 441 14.89 -12.87 5.27
CA SER A 441 13.53 -13.29 5.59
C SER A 441 12.76 -12.24 6.40
N ILE A 442 13.40 -11.60 7.37
CA ILE A 442 12.82 -10.49 8.14
C ILE A 442 12.53 -9.30 7.22
N PHE A 443 13.52 -8.93 6.39
CA PHE A 443 13.38 -7.82 5.45
C PHE A 443 12.21 -8.03 4.50
N GLU A 444 12.12 -9.22 3.91
CA GLU A 444 11.07 -9.55 2.93
C GLU A 444 9.69 -9.55 3.57
N SER A 445 9.50 -10.20 4.74
CA SER A 445 8.22 -10.20 5.44
C SER A 445 7.79 -8.78 5.85
N VAL A 446 8.74 -7.96 6.33
CA VAL A 446 8.45 -6.54 6.62
C VAL A 446 8.05 -5.80 5.35
N ALA A 447 8.74 -6.00 4.23
CA ALA A 447 8.41 -5.36 2.95
C ALA A 447 7.01 -5.77 2.46
N MET A 448 6.65 -7.05 2.57
CA MET A 448 5.32 -7.56 2.16
C MET A 448 4.21 -7.02 3.06
N ALA A 449 4.32 -7.20 4.37
CA ALA A 449 3.26 -6.83 5.32
C ALA A 449 3.13 -5.31 5.52
N SER A 450 4.18 -4.52 5.28
CA SER A 450 4.10 -3.05 5.28
C SER A 450 3.72 -2.47 3.91
N ASN A 451 3.58 -3.29 2.86
CA ASN A 451 3.42 -2.87 1.47
C ASN A 451 4.56 -1.93 1.03
N GLY A 452 5.80 -2.26 1.37
CA GLY A 452 6.99 -1.41 1.16
C GLY A 452 7.80 -1.72 -0.08
N GLY A 453 7.60 -2.90 -0.70
CA GLY A 453 8.04 -3.27 -2.04
C GLY A 453 9.54 -3.44 -2.30
N LEU A 454 10.41 -3.13 -1.34
CA LEU A 454 11.84 -3.46 -1.46
C LEU A 454 12.02 -4.96 -1.27
N SER A 455 12.88 -5.59 -2.08
CA SER A 455 13.16 -7.02 -1.99
C SER A 455 14.60 -7.30 -1.65
N SER A 456 14.81 -8.31 -0.80
CA SER A 456 16.12 -8.90 -0.52
C SER A 456 16.56 -9.88 -1.61
N GLY A 457 15.70 -10.16 -2.60
CA GLY A 457 15.91 -11.16 -3.63
C GLY A 457 15.26 -12.51 -3.34
N ILE A 458 14.56 -12.68 -2.21
CA ILE A 458 13.76 -13.90 -1.93
C ILE A 458 12.60 -13.98 -2.91
N VAL A 459 11.89 -12.85 -3.10
CA VAL A 459 10.84 -12.78 -4.11
C VAL A 459 11.46 -12.80 -5.49
N SER A 460 11.36 -13.94 -6.13
CA SER A 460 11.88 -14.21 -7.45
C SER A 460 11.09 -15.33 -8.11
N ARG A 461 11.17 -15.42 -9.44
CA ARG A 461 10.53 -16.52 -10.18
C ARG A 461 11.09 -17.86 -9.70
N GLY A 462 10.17 -18.74 -9.28
CA GLY A 462 10.53 -20.06 -8.76
C GLY A 462 10.69 -20.14 -7.24
N MET A 463 10.33 -19.10 -6.49
CA MET A 463 10.23 -19.24 -5.03
C MET A 463 9.16 -20.28 -4.64
N PRO A 464 9.28 -20.92 -3.45
CA PRO A 464 8.32 -21.94 -3.02
C PRO A 464 6.87 -21.42 -3.00
N PRO A 465 5.89 -22.11 -3.61
CA PRO A 465 4.50 -21.66 -3.68
C PRO A 465 3.85 -21.42 -2.30
N THR A 466 4.28 -22.17 -1.29
CA THR A 466 3.79 -22.00 0.10
C THR A 466 4.27 -20.67 0.70
N LEU A 467 5.50 -20.26 0.43
CA LEU A 467 6.04 -18.97 0.86
C LEU A 467 5.38 -17.82 0.11
N GLU A 468 5.17 -17.99 -1.19
CA GLU A 468 4.46 -17.04 -2.04
C GLU A 468 3.03 -16.77 -1.54
N ALA A 469 2.31 -17.83 -1.18
CA ALA A 469 0.97 -17.71 -0.58
C ALA A 469 1.00 -16.94 0.76
N VAL A 470 2.03 -17.14 1.60
CA VAL A 470 2.21 -16.38 2.84
C VAL A 470 2.41 -14.90 2.53
N TYR A 471 3.27 -14.56 1.57
CA TYR A 471 3.53 -13.16 1.19
C TYR A 471 2.30 -12.48 0.56
N ILE A 472 1.50 -13.19 -0.23
CA ILE A 472 0.21 -12.70 -0.73
C ILE A 472 -0.72 -12.34 0.44
N LEU A 473 -0.80 -13.19 1.45
CA LEU A 473 -1.61 -12.94 2.66
C LEU A 473 -1.08 -11.77 3.48
N GLU A 474 0.24 -11.62 3.61
CA GLU A 474 0.87 -10.48 4.28
C GLU A 474 0.55 -9.15 3.57
N MET A 475 0.71 -9.08 2.25
CA MET A 475 0.37 -7.89 1.45
C MET A 475 -1.10 -7.50 1.61
N TRP A 476 -1.99 -8.49 1.57
CA TRP A 476 -3.42 -8.27 1.77
C TRP A 476 -3.73 -7.79 3.19
N ALA A 477 -3.14 -8.42 4.21
CA ALA A 477 -3.34 -8.08 5.63
C ALA A 477 -2.84 -6.66 5.95
N GLY A 478 -1.66 -6.30 5.45
CA GLY A 478 -1.06 -4.98 5.62
C GLY A 478 -1.92 -3.85 5.05
N ARG A 479 -2.59 -4.11 3.91
CA ARG A 479 -3.44 -3.11 3.26
C ARG A 479 -4.75 -2.84 3.98
N LEU A 480 -5.35 -3.86 4.61
CA LEU A 480 -6.70 -3.80 5.22
C LEU A 480 -6.74 -3.29 6.65
N GLU A 481 -5.62 -2.90 7.23
CA GLU A 481 -5.51 -2.72 8.67
C GLU A 481 -6.02 -3.95 9.48
N PHE A 482 -5.13 -4.67 10.09
CA PHE A 482 -5.31 -6.00 10.71
C PHE A 482 -6.60 -6.20 11.52
N VAL A 483 -7.14 -5.16 12.16
CA VAL A 483 -8.37 -5.25 12.96
C VAL A 483 -9.57 -5.63 12.09
N THR A 484 -9.68 -5.05 10.89
CA THR A 484 -10.73 -5.37 9.91
C THR A 484 -10.61 -6.81 9.44
N LEU A 485 -9.39 -7.24 9.14
CA LEU A 485 -9.12 -8.61 8.70
C LEU A 485 -9.44 -9.63 9.81
N LEU A 486 -8.96 -9.39 11.03
CA LEU A 486 -9.24 -10.29 12.16
C LEU A 486 -10.75 -10.39 12.44
N ALA A 487 -11.46 -9.27 12.40
CA ALA A 487 -12.92 -9.26 12.56
C ALA A 487 -13.60 -10.09 11.47
N LEU A 488 -13.14 -10.00 10.22
CA LEU A 488 -13.63 -10.81 9.10
C LEU A 488 -13.34 -12.30 9.32
N VAL A 489 -12.08 -12.65 9.62
CA VAL A 489 -11.64 -14.05 9.82
C VAL A 489 -12.43 -14.69 10.98
N VAL A 490 -12.49 -14.02 12.14
CA VAL A 490 -13.25 -14.52 13.30
C VAL A 490 -14.71 -14.74 12.92
N LYS A 491 -15.30 -13.80 12.17
CA LYS A 491 -16.72 -13.92 11.76
C LYS A 491 -16.94 -15.08 10.79
N VAL A 492 -16.04 -15.30 9.84
CA VAL A 492 -16.10 -16.44 8.91
C VAL A 492 -15.97 -17.75 9.70
N VAL A 493 -14.96 -17.86 10.56
CA VAL A 493 -14.73 -19.06 11.39
C VAL A 493 -15.95 -19.37 12.28
N VAL A 494 -16.49 -18.37 12.97
CA VAL A 494 -17.69 -18.53 13.81
C VAL A 494 -18.92 -18.90 12.97
N SER A 495 -19.03 -18.43 11.73
CA SER A 495 -20.15 -18.76 10.85
C SER A 495 -20.09 -20.21 10.35
N ILE A 496 -18.91 -20.76 10.13
CA ILE A 496 -18.69 -22.14 9.70
C ILE A 496 -18.75 -23.12 10.89
N ALA A 497 -18.32 -22.69 12.10
CA ALA A 497 -18.28 -23.54 13.28
C ALA A 497 -19.69 -24.10 13.63
N PRO A 498 -19.82 -25.36 14.03
CA PRO A 498 -21.09 -25.96 14.41
C PRO A 498 -21.73 -25.21 15.59
N ARG A 499 -23.07 -25.07 15.59
CA ARG A 499 -23.78 -24.47 16.72
C ARG A 499 -23.58 -25.33 17.97
N ARG A 500 -22.84 -24.84 18.96
CA ARG A 500 -22.90 -25.44 20.28
C ARG A 500 -24.34 -25.35 20.77
N LYS A 501 -25.00 -26.49 20.99
CA LYS A 501 -26.29 -26.54 21.66
C LYS A 501 -26.11 -25.88 23.03
N ALA A 502 -26.85 -24.82 23.29
CA ALA A 502 -26.91 -24.25 24.65
C ALA A 502 -27.41 -25.39 25.58
N VAL A 503 -26.56 -25.83 26.44
CA VAL A 503 -26.97 -26.70 27.57
C VAL A 503 -27.87 -25.80 28.40
N ARG A 504 -29.19 -26.01 28.33
CA ARG A 504 -30.14 -25.42 29.28
C ARG A 504 -29.82 -26.02 30.65
N SER A 505 -29.16 -25.29 31.49
CA SER A 505 -29.09 -25.51 32.92
C SER A 505 -30.28 -24.87 33.60
#